data_21885d6d5d79143f538cf3d859810578
#
_entry.id   21885d6d5d79143f538cf3d859810578
#
_cell.length_a   1.000
_cell.length_b   1.000
_cell.length_c   1.000
_cell.angle_alpha   90.00
_cell.angle_beta   90.00
_cell.angle_gamma   90.00
#
_symmetry.space_group_name_H-M   'P 1'
#
loop_
_entity.id
_entity.type
_entity.pdbx_description
1 polymer ?
#
loop_
_entity_poly.entity_id
_entity_poly.type
_entity_poly.pdbx_seq_one_letter_code
_entity_poly.pdbx_strand_id
1 'polypeptide(L)'
;MPGKTRVVIAKVGLDGHDRGAKVIARALRDAGMEVIYTGLHQTPEQIVETAIQEDADAVGISILSGAHMTLVPRVVDLLRDRGAGDVLVVVGGTIPADDVAELKQLGVAEVFTPGAPTRDIVTFLQSRVAA
;
A
#
# COMPACT_ATOMS: atom_id res chain seq x y z
N MET A 1 15.14 -15.15 13.85
CA MET A 1 13.70 -15.18 13.64
C MET A 1 13.22 -13.89 13.07
N PRO A 2 12.59 -13.88 11.91
CA PRO A 2 12.11 -12.63 11.35
C PRO A 2 11.02 -12.05 12.25
N GLY A 3 11.02 -10.73 12.40
CA GLY A 3 9.95 -10.06 13.10
C GLY A 3 8.65 -10.13 12.30
N LYS A 4 7.60 -9.57 12.86
CA LYS A 4 6.33 -9.49 12.15
C LYS A 4 6.48 -8.62 10.91
N THR A 5 5.78 -9.00 9.85
CA THR A 5 5.65 -8.13 8.67
C THR A 5 4.95 -6.86 9.10
N ARG A 6 5.55 -5.74 8.77
CA ARG A 6 5.04 -4.42 9.13
C ARG A 6 4.54 -3.70 7.89
N VAL A 7 3.27 -3.30 7.92
CA VAL A 7 2.60 -2.71 6.76
C VAL A 7 1.99 -1.36 7.14
N VAL A 8 2.26 -0.35 6.33
CA VAL A 8 1.59 0.95 6.46
C VAL A 8 0.40 0.96 5.51
N ILE A 9 -0.78 1.23 6.04
CA ILE A 9 -2.00 1.38 5.23
C ILE A 9 -2.37 2.85 5.22
N ALA A 10 -2.47 3.41 4.03
CA ALA A 10 -2.67 4.84 3.86
C ALA A 10 -3.76 5.14 2.83
N LYS A 11 -4.44 6.26 3.01
CA LYS A 11 -5.33 6.84 2.01
C LYS A 11 -4.70 8.12 1.49
N VAL A 12 -4.59 8.21 0.18
CA VAL A 12 -3.93 9.32 -0.49
C VAL A 12 -4.98 10.26 -1.04
N GLY A 13 -4.73 11.57 -0.93
CA GLY A 13 -5.58 12.59 -1.53
C GLY A 13 -6.80 12.92 -0.68
N LEU A 14 -7.84 13.42 -1.33
CA LEU A 14 -9.01 13.98 -0.65
C LEU A 14 -10.16 13.01 -0.49
N ASP A 15 -9.96 11.75 -0.83
CA ASP A 15 -10.99 10.73 -0.68
C ASP A 15 -11.31 10.49 0.79
N GLY A 16 -12.57 10.71 1.18
CA GLY A 16 -13.02 10.51 2.55
C GLY A 16 -13.51 9.10 2.88
N HIS A 17 -13.47 8.18 1.92
CA HIS A 17 -13.96 6.82 2.12
C HIS A 17 -12.85 5.93 2.63
N ASP A 18 -12.88 5.58 3.92
CA ASP A 18 -11.83 4.81 4.55
C ASP A 18 -12.22 3.37 4.88
N ARG A 19 -13.44 2.96 4.59
CA ARG A 19 -13.96 1.63 4.96
C ARG A 19 -13.11 0.50 4.38
N GLY A 20 -12.77 0.60 3.10
CA GLY A 20 -11.97 -0.44 2.44
C GLY A 20 -10.59 -0.59 3.07
N ALA A 21 -9.95 0.54 3.36
CA ALA A 21 -8.64 0.54 4.01
C ALA A 21 -8.70 -0.08 5.39
N LYS A 22 -9.76 0.22 6.16
CA LYS A 22 -9.92 -0.34 7.51
C LYS A 22 -10.16 -1.84 7.48
N VAL A 23 -10.93 -2.33 6.52
CA VAL A 23 -11.18 -3.77 6.37
C VAL A 23 -9.89 -4.51 6.06
N ILE A 24 -9.08 -3.97 5.15
CA ILE A 24 -7.78 -4.56 4.82
C ILE A 24 -6.84 -4.52 6.01
N ALA A 25 -6.77 -3.40 6.71
CA ALA A 25 -5.93 -3.28 7.89
C ALA A 25 -6.27 -4.33 8.93
N ARG A 26 -7.57 -4.57 9.16
CA ARG A 26 -8.02 -5.58 10.12
C ARG A 26 -7.63 -6.99 9.65
N ALA A 27 -7.81 -7.29 8.36
CA ALA A 27 -7.46 -8.60 7.82
C ALA A 27 -5.97 -8.89 7.99
N LEU A 28 -5.12 -7.90 7.75
CA LEU A 28 -3.68 -8.06 7.92
C LEU A 28 -3.30 -8.26 9.39
N ARG A 29 -3.94 -7.52 10.30
CA ARG A 29 -3.72 -7.72 11.73
C ARG A 29 -4.14 -9.11 12.18
N ASP A 30 -5.29 -9.56 11.71
CA ASP A 30 -5.80 -10.90 12.04
C ASP A 30 -4.86 -12.00 11.54
N ALA A 31 -4.09 -11.72 10.48
CA ALA A 31 -3.10 -12.64 9.94
C ALA A 31 -1.74 -12.56 10.67
N GLY A 32 -1.63 -11.74 11.72
CA GLY A 32 -0.42 -11.63 12.52
C GLY A 32 0.54 -10.54 12.08
N MET A 33 0.17 -9.70 11.14
CA MET A 33 1.01 -8.58 10.71
C MET A 33 0.83 -7.38 11.63
N GLU A 34 1.87 -6.56 11.71
CA GLU A 34 1.80 -5.28 12.39
C GLU A 34 1.37 -4.22 11.39
N VAL A 35 0.26 -3.55 11.66
CA VAL A 35 -0.33 -2.59 10.73
C VAL A 35 -0.34 -1.20 11.35
N ILE A 36 0.19 -0.24 10.60
CA ILE A 36 0.13 1.17 10.94
C ILE A 36 -0.87 1.82 9.98
N TYR A 37 -2.02 2.23 10.50
CA TYR A 37 -3.02 2.93 9.71
C TYR A 37 -2.82 4.43 9.87
N THR A 38 -2.49 5.12 8.77
CA THR A 38 -2.14 6.54 8.82
C THR A 38 -3.35 7.47 8.91
N GLY A 39 -4.55 6.96 8.57
CA GLY A 39 -5.73 7.80 8.49
C GLY A 39 -5.93 8.37 7.09
N LEU A 40 -6.81 9.37 7.02
CA LEU A 40 -7.23 9.98 5.76
C LEU A 40 -6.29 11.11 5.32
N HIS A 41 -6.39 11.50 4.07
CA HIS A 41 -5.80 12.72 3.51
C HIS A 41 -4.27 12.78 3.61
N GLN A 42 -3.61 11.63 3.46
CA GLN A 42 -2.15 11.60 3.50
C GLN A 42 -1.56 12.06 2.17
N THR A 43 -0.48 12.82 2.24
CA THR A 43 0.33 13.13 1.05
C THR A 43 1.32 12.00 0.79
N PRO A 44 1.83 11.86 -0.45
CA PRO A 44 2.89 10.89 -0.72
C PRO A 44 4.10 11.05 0.21
N GLU A 45 4.50 12.29 0.48
CA GLU A 45 5.61 12.59 1.38
C GLU A 45 5.37 12.08 2.80
N GLN A 46 4.15 12.28 3.31
CA GLN A 46 3.79 11.80 4.65
C GLN A 46 3.79 10.28 4.72
N ILE A 47 3.28 9.62 3.68
CA ILE A 47 3.25 8.16 3.62
C ILE A 47 4.66 7.59 3.63
N VAL A 48 5.55 8.13 2.82
CA VAL A 48 6.92 7.67 2.73
C VAL A 48 7.66 7.91 4.04
N GLU A 49 7.46 9.08 4.65
CA GLU A 49 8.08 9.38 5.95
C GLU A 49 7.65 8.38 7.01
N THR A 50 6.35 8.07 7.07
CA THR A 50 5.84 7.08 8.02
C THR A 50 6.45 5.69 7.74
N ALA A 51 6.51 5.28 6.48
CA ALA A 51 7.07 3.97 6.12
C ALA A 51 8.52 3.84 6.55
N ILE A 52 9.31 4.90 6.39
CA ILE A 52 10.71 4.90 6.77
C ILE A 52 10.86 4.91 8.30
N GLN A 53 10.11 5.76 9.00
CA GLN A 53 10.17 5.85 10.46
C GLN A 53 9.76 4.55 11.12
N GLU A 54 8.77 3.86 10.57
CA GLU A 54 8.24 2.61 11.12
C GLU A 54 8.99 1.38 10.61
N ASP A 55 9.97 1.56 9.74
CA ASP A 55 10.71 0.46 9.13
C ASP A 55 9.76 -0.55 8.47
N ALA A 56 8.84 -0.06 7.68
CA ALA A 56 7.79 -0.87 7.08
C ALA A 56 8.34 -1.78 5.98
N ASP A 57 7.79 -2.97 5.88
CA ASP A 57 8.10 -3.91 4.79
C ASP A 57 7.27 -3.63 3.55
N ALA A 58 6.08 -3.05 3.74
CA ALA A 58 5.16 -2.77 2.65
C ALA A 58 4.31 -1.55 2.96
N VAL A 59 3.86 -0.88 1.91
CA VAL A 59 2.90 0.21 1.98
C VAL A 59 1.69 -0.18 1.14
N GLY A 60 0.51 -0.18 1.75
CA GLY A 60 -0.75 -0.37 1.06
C GLY A 60 -1.45 0.97 0.90
N ILE A 61 -1.74 1.35 -0.33
CA ILE A 61 -2.39 2.61 -0.63
C ILE A 61 -3.81 2.32 -1.09
N SER A 62 -4.79 2.86 -0.37
CA SER A 62 -6.19 2.79 -0.77
C SER A 62 -6.56 4.09 -1.47
N ILE A 63 -7.02 3.99 -2.71
CA ILE A 63 -7.35 5.18 -3.49
C ILE A 63 -8.61 4.92 -4.32
N LEU A 64 -9.61 5.79 -4.18
CA LEU A 64 -10.86 5.70 -4.92
C LEU A 64 -11.03 6.82 -5.94
N SER A 65 -10.23 7.86 -5.85
CA SER A 65 -10.26 8.96 -6.80
C SER A 65 -9.48 8.61 -8.07
N GLY A 66 -9.65 9.36 -9.14
CA GLY A 66 -8.89 9.17 -10.37
C GLY A 66 -7.44 9.64 -10.32
N ALA A 67 -6.93 9.96 -9.12
CA ALA A 67 -5.59 10.53 -8.97
C ALA A 67 -4.49 9.48 -8.81
N HIS A 68 -4.81 8.19 -8.99
CA HIS A 68 -3.86 7.12 -8.77
C HIS A 68 -2.61 7.21 -9.65
N MET A 69 -2.73 7.70 -10.89
CA MET A 69 -1.58 7.81 -11.79
C MET A 69 -0.68 9.00 -11.46
N THR A 70 -1.12 9.91 -10.61
CA THR A 70 -0.29 11.03 -10.14
C THR A 70 0.33 10.73 -8.79
N LEU A 71 -0.46 10.21 -7.86
CA LEU A 71 -0.06 10.06 -6.46
C LEU A 71 0.74 8.80 -6.20
N VAL A 72 0.35 7.68 -6.81
CA VAL A 72 1.04 6.39 -6.54
C VAL A 72 2.46 6.37 -7.09
N PRO A 73 2.73 6.81 -8.34
CA PRO A 73 4.11 6.89 -8.81
C PRO A 73 4.98 7.79 -7.95
N ARG A 74 4.40 8.86 -7.40
CA ARG A 74 5.13 9.76 -6.49
C ARG A 74 5.60 9.03 -5.24
N VAL A 75 4.76 8.16 -4.66
CA VAL A 75 5.15 7.37 -3.49
C VAL A 75 6.30 6.43 -3.85
N VAL A 76 6.21 5.75 -4.98
CA VAL A 76 7.27 4.84 -5.43
C VAL A 76 8.59 5.58 -5.62
N ASP A 77 8.54 6.73 -6.30
CA ASP A 77 9.75 7.52 -6.57
C ASP A 77 10.38 8.03 -5.28
N LEU A 78 9.56 8.52 -4.34
CA LEU A 78 10.07 9.02 -3.06
C LEU A 78 10.71 7.91 -2.22
N LEU A 79 10.12 6.72 -2.20
CA LEU A 79 10.74 5.59 -1.52
C LEU A 79 12.10 5.26 -2.12
N ARG A 80 12.19 5.25 -3.43
CA ARG A 80 13.44 4.97 -4.13
C ARG A 80 14.48 6.03 -3.82
N ASP A 81 14.09 7.31 -3.86
CA ASP A 81 14.98 8.43 -3.59
C ASP A 81 15.50 8.43 -2.16
N ARG A 82 14.72 7.89 -1.22
CA ARG A 82 15.10 7.81 0.19
C ARG A 82 15.87 6.53 0.53
N GLY A 83 16.22 5.72 -0.46
CA GLY A 83 16.94 4.47 -0.24
C GLY A 83 16.06 3.34 0.29
N ALA A 84 14.76 3.47 0.16
CA ALA A 84 13.78 2.49 0.64
C ALA A 84 13.05 1.79 -0.53
N GLY A 85 13.73 1.61 -1.65
CA GLY A 85 13.13 1.00 -2.83
C GLY A 85 12.76 -0.47 -2.68
N ASP A 86 13.20 -1.12 -1.61
CA ASP A 86 12.83 -2.50 -1.28
C ASP A 86 11.48 -2.60 -0.56
N VAL A 87 10.90 -1.49 -0.13
CA VAL A 87 9.56 -1.47 0.44
C VAL A 87 8.54 -1.78 -0.66
N LEU A 88 7.71 -2.79 -0.45
CA LEU A 88 6.69 -3.15 -1.44
C LEU A 88 5.56 -2.11 -1.43
N VAL A 89 5.10 -1.72 -2.61
CA VAL A 89 3.94 -0.83 -2.73
C VAL A 89 2.81 -1.63 -3.36
N VAL A 90 1.70 -1.73 -2.65
CA VAL A 90 0.47 -2.35 -3.17
C VAL A 90 -0.64 -1.30 -3.17
N VAL A 91 -1.53 -1.40 -4.13
CA VAL A 91 -2.58 -0.40 -4.33
C VAL A 91 -3.93 -1.11 -4.35
N GLY A 92 -4.90 -0.55 -3.65
CA GLY A 92 -6.28 -1.03 -3.70
C GLY A 92 -7.21 0.07 -4.19
N GLY A 93 -8.07 -0.26 -5.13
CA GLY A 93 -9.03 0.70 -5.66
C GLY A 93 -9.56 0.30 -7.03
N THR A 94 -10.48 1.12 -7.54
CA THR A 94 -11.02 0.93 -8.89
C THR A 94 -10.05 1.55 -9.89
N ILE A 95 -9.22 0.70 -10.48
CA ILE A 95 -8.15 1.15 -11.39
C ILE A 95 -8.33 0.46 -12.74
N PRO A 96 -8.40 1.24 -13.84
CA PRO A 96 -8.50 0.64 -15.18
C PRO A 96 -7.35 -0.30 -15.48
N ALA A 97 -7.61 -1.35 -16.27
CA ALA A 97 -6.62 -2.38 -16.57
C ALA A 97 -5.34 -1.82 -17.19
N ASP A 98 -5.45 -0.83 -18.06
CA ASP A 98 -4.28 -0.20 -18.69
C ASP A 98 -3.41 0.49 -17.65
N ASP A 99 -4.04 1.13 -16.66
CA ASP A 99 -3.31 1.80 -15.59
C ASP A 99 -2.66 0.80 -14.63
N VAL A 100 -3.30 -0.35 -14.40
CA VAL A 100 -2.70 -1.41 -13.59
C VAL A 100 -1.36 -1.84 -14.18
N ALA A 101 -1.33 -2.10 -15.49
CA ALA A 101 -0.10 -2.51 -16.16
C ALA A 101 0.98 -1.43 -16.04
N GLU A 102 0.61 -0.16 -16.22
CA GLU A 102 1.56 0.94 -16.12
C GLU A 102 2.09 1.12 -14.70
N LEU A 103 1.23 1.02 -13.70
CA LEU A 103 1.66 1.12 -12.30
C LEU A 103 2.65 0.02 -11.94
N LYS A 104 2.42 -1.20 -12.42
CA LYS A 104 3.37 -2.30 -12.18
C LYS A 104 4.72 -2.04 -12.84
N GLN A 105 4.73 -1.46 -14.03
CA GLN A 105 5.98 -1.09 -14.69
C GLN A 105 6.72 0.00 -13.93
N LEU A 106 5.99 0.88 -13.25
CA LEU A 106 6.58 1.97 -12.47
C LEU A 106 7.08 1.53 -11.09
N GLY A 107 6.81 0.29 -10.68
CA GLY A 107 7.35 -0.24 -9.44
C GLY A 107 6.31 -0.69 -8.41
N VAL A 108 5.02 -0.61 -8.73
CA VAL A 108 3.96 -1.14 -7.86
C VAL A 108 4.01 -2.67 -7.89
N ALA A 109 4.03 -3.28 -6.72
CA ALA A 109 4.15 -4.74 -6.63
C ALA A 109 2.87 -5.46 -7.03
N GLU A 110 1.70 -4.92 -6.64
CA GLU A 110 0.41 -5.50 -7.02
C GLU A 110 -0.70 -4.46 -6.86
N VAL A 111 -1.78 -4.67 -7.62
CA VAL A 111 -2.99 -3.86 -7.54
C VAL A 111 -4.17 -4.78 -7.26
N PHE A 112 -4.95 -4.45 -6.22
CA PHE A 112 -6.13 -5.21 -5.83
C PHE A 112 -7.37 -4.38 -6.12
N THR A 113 -8.23 -4.88 -7.00
CA THR A 113 -9.47 -4.20 -7.37
C THR A 113 -10.57 -4.53 -6.36
N PRO A 114 -11.66 -3.74 -6.30
CA PRO A 114 -12.80 -4.05 -5.44
C PRO A 114 -13.32 -5.45 -5.72
N GLY A 115 -13.64 -6.18 -4.66
CA GLY A 115 -14.09 -7.56 -4.77
C GLY A 115 -12.98 -8.59 -4.64
N ALA A 116 -11.71 -8.18 -4.68
CA ALA A 116 -10.62 -9.11 -4.38
C ALA A 116 -10.72 -9.57 -2.93
N PRO A 117 -10.66 -10.88 -2.64
CA PRO A 117 -10.71 -11.34 -1.26
C PRO A 117 -9.54 -10.80 -0.45
N THR A 118 -9.80 -10.43 0.80
CA THR A 118 -8.73 -9.90 1.67
C THR A 118 -7.62 -10.93 1.89
N ARG A 119 -7.95 -12.22 1.87
CA ARG A 119 -6.94 -13.28 2.00
C ARG A 119 -5.92 -13.25 0.86
N ASP A 120 -6.29 -12.78 -0.33
CA ASP A 120 -5.36 -12.68 -1.46
C ASP A 120 -4.28 -11.63 -1.16
N ILE A 121 -4.67 -10.53 -0.54
CA ILE A 121 -3.74 -9.49 -0.13
C ILE A 121 -2.80 -10.02 0.95
N VAL A 122 -3.36 -10.71 1.94
CA VAL A 122 -2.59 -11.34 3.02
C VAL A 122 -1.57 -12.32 2.45
N THR A 123 -2.02 -13.22 1.58
CA THR A 123 -1.16 -14.25 0.98
C THR A 123 -0.05 -13.61 0.16
N PHE A 124 -0.38 -12.60 -0.63
CA PHE A 124 0.60 -11.90 -1.45
C PHE A 124 1.71 -11.30 -0.57
N LEU A 125 1.33 -10.56 0.46
CA LEU A 125 2.30 -9.92 1.34
C LEU A 125 3.14 -10.95 2.10
N GLN A 126 2.53 -12.01 2.60
CA GLN A 126 3.26 -13.07 3.29
C GLN A 126 4.30 -13.72 2.37
N SER A 127 3.94 -13.98 1.12
CA SER A 127 4.84 -14.63 0.19
C SER A 127 5.98 -13.73 -0.29
N ARG A 128 5.76 -12.42 -0.36
CA ARG A 128 6.75 -11.49 -0.88
C ARG A 128 7.67 -10.92 0.19
N VAL A 129 7.19 -10.79 1.41
CA VAL A 129 7.96 -10.16 2.50
C VAL A 129 8.68 -11.21 3.34
N ALA A 130 8.09 -12.38 3.54
CA ALA A 130 8.62 -13.41 4.43
C ALA A 130 9.79 -14.20 3.84
N ALA A 131 10.26 -13.82 2.67
CA ALA A 131 11.36 -14.52 2.02
C ALA A 131 12.67 -14.34 2.77
#